data_d2b90186bb5751ff5bca76c7c208d7f3
#
_entry.id   d2b90186bb5751ff5bca76c7c208d7f3
#
_cell.length_a   1.000
_cell.length_b   1.000
_cell.length_c   1.000
_cell.angle_alpha   90.00
_cell.angle_beta   90.00
_cell.angle_gamma   90.00
#
_symmetry.space_group_name_H-M   'P 1'
#
loop_
_entity.id
_entity.type
_entity.pdbx_description
1 polymer ?
#
loop_
_entity_poly.entity_id
_entity_poly.type
_entity_poly.pdbx_seq_one_letter_code
_entity_poly.pdbx_strand_id
1 'polypeptide(L)'
;MKMKRPHVVPLSKQVAALLQELYDWTGHGELIFPSPFSNTSPISDVGLLNALRRMRYGREEMCVHGFRAMASTLLNECGRYRHDVIEAQLAHQEKNAVRNAYNHAQYLPERKIMMQEWADWLDEMRASEN
;
A
#
# COMPACT_ATOMS: atom_id res chain seq x y z
N MET A 1 16.81 7.76 -17.96
CA MET A 1 17.03 7.83 -16.50
C MET A 1 15.70 7.93 -15.79
N LYS A 2 15.34 6.94 -15.01
CA LYS A 2 14.13 7.01 -14.19
C LYS A 2 14.39 8.00 -13.06
N MET A 3 13.76 9.17 -13.10
CA MET A 3 13.76 10.07 -11.97
C MET A 3 12.93 9.43 -10.86
N LYS A 4 13.60 8.95 -9.82
CA LYS A 4 12.94 8.47 -8.61
C LYS A 4 12.45 9.70 -7.84
N ARG A 5 11.16 10.00 -7.95
CA ARG A 5 10.55 11.02 -7.10
C ARG A 5 10.19 10.39 -5.76
N PRO A 6 10.42 11.09 -4.64
CA PRO A 6 9.91 10.65 -3.35
C PRO A 6 8.39 10.47 -3.42
N HIS A 7 7.91 9.32 -2.96
CA HIS A 7 6.49 9.04 -2.87
C HIS A 7 6.06 9.04 -1.41
N VAL A 8 5.34 10.09 -1.01
CA VAL A 8 4.79 10.20 0.35
C VAL A 8 3.52 9.38 0.44
N VAL A 9 3.45 8.49 1.40
CA VAL A 9 2.29 7.62 1.63
C VAL A 9 1.60 8.05 2.92
N PRO A 10 0.38 8.60 2.88
CA PRO A 10 -0.38 8.90 4.08
C PRO A 10 -0.78 7.61 4.78
N LEU A 11 -0.61 7.58 6.09
CA LEU A 11 -0.94 6.42 6.91
C LEU A 11 -2.33 6.60 7.55
N SER A 12 -3.16 5.57 7.46
CA SER A 12 -4.37 5.48 8.27
C SER A 12 -4.02 5.21 9.74
N LYS A 13 -4.95 5.47 10.64
CA LYS A 13 -4.78 5.16 12.09
C LYS A 13 -4.47 3.68 12.30
N GLN A 14 -5.12 2.80 11.55
CA GLN A 14 -4.92 1.35 11.61
C GLN A 14 -3.50 0.96 11.19
N VAL A 15 -3.02 1.50 10.08
CA VAL A 15 -1.64 1.23 9.61
C VAL A 15 -0.62 1.79 10.58
N ALA A 16 -0.83 3.00 11.10
CA ALA A 16 0.06 3.59 12.10
C ALA A 16 0.15 2.72 13.37
N ALA A 17 -0.98 2.16 13.84
CA ALA A 17 -1.00 1.25 14.97
C ALA A 17 -0.24 -0.06 14.68
N LEU A 18 -0.45 -0.66 13.51
CA LEU A 18 0.28 -1.87 13.10
C LEU A 18 1.79 -1.64 13.00
N LEU A 19 2.20 -0.49 12.47
CA LEU A 19 3.62 -0.13 12.40
C LEU A 19 4.21 0.11 13.80
N GLN A 20 3.42 0.64 14.73
CA GLN A 20 3.85 0.82 16.12
C GLN A 20 4.06 -0.53 16.82
N GLU A 21 3.17 -1.50 16.61
CA GLU A 21 3.34 -2.87 17.11
C GLU A 21 4.58 -3.52 16.50
N LEU A 22 4.78 -3.35 15.19
CA LEU A 22 5.94 -3.89 14.48
C LEU A 22 7.26 -3.28 14.99
N TYR A 23 7.23 -2.03 15.46
CA TYR A 23 8.40 -1.35 16.00
C TYR A 23 9.05 -2.12 17.17
N ASP A 24 8.26 -2.78 18.00
CA ASP A 24 8.76 -3.59 19.11
C ASP A 24 9.64 -4.75 18.62
N TRP A 25 9.43 -5.21 17.40
CA TRP A 25 10.15 -6.32 16.78
C TRP A 25 11.33 -5.88 15.90
N THR A 26 11.14 -4.82 15.11
CA THR A 26 12.10 -4.40 14.08
C THR A 26 12.64 -2.99 14.25
N GLY A 27 12.14 -2.24 15.22
CA GLY A 27 12.49 -0.83 15.42
C GLY A 27 13.94 -0.56 15.85
N HIS A 28 14.67 -1.59 16.28
CA HIS A 28 16.09 -1.50 16.58
C HIS A 28 17.00 -1.50 15.32
N GLY A 29 16.42 -1.80 14.15
CA GLY A 29 17.11 -1.82 12.87
C GLY A 29 16.72 -0.63 11.98
N GLU A 30 17.35 -0.55 10.84
CA GLU A 30 17.09 0.51 9.85
C GLU A 30 15.90 0.21 8.93
N LEU A 31 15.46 -1.05 8.87
CA LEU A 31 14.41 -1.51 7.98
C LEU A 31 13.15 -1.88 8.77
N ILE A 32 12.00 -1.45 8.26
CA ILE A 32 10.70 -1.84 8.80
C ILE A 32 10.46 -3.34 8.59
N PHE A 33 10.78 -3.83 7.40
CA PHE A 33 10.63 -5.23 7.02
C PHE A 33 11.99 -5.82 6.62
N PRO A 34 12.84 -6.18 7.59
CA PRO A 34 14.12 -6.81 7.29
C PRO A 34 13.96 -8.25 6.81
N SER A 35 14.94 -8.73 6.08
CA SER A 35 15.05 -10.16 5.77
C SER A 35 15.25 -10.97 7.05
N PRO A 36 14.67 -12.18 7.18
CA PRO A 36 14.95 -13.07 8.30
C PRO A 36 16.41 -13.55 8.36
N PHE A 37 17.15 -13.38 7.27
CA PHE A 37 18.55 -13.82 7.15
C PHE A 37 19.57 -12.69 7.29
N SER A 38 19.14 -11.43 7.27
CA SER A 38 20.03 -10.28 7.32
C SER A 38 19.31 -9.02 7.81
N ASN A 39 19.84 -8.36 8.81
CA ASN A 39 19.28 -7.12 9.33
C ASN A 39 19.49 -5.91 8.40
N THR A 40 20.35 -6.05 7.41
CA THR A 40 20.68 -4.97 6.47
C THR A 40 20.00 -5.08 5.11
N SER A 41 19.33 -6.21 4.87
CA SER A 41 18.61 -6.46 3.62
C SER A 41 17.10 -6.49 3.86
N PRO A 42 16.28 -5.89 2.96
CA PRO A 42 14.84 -5.97 3.09
C PRO A 42 14.33 -7.38 2.80
N ILE A 43 13.12 -7.68 3.27
CA ILE A 43 12.42 -8.91 2.90
C ILE A 43 12.27 -8.98 1.37
N SER A 44 12.48 -10.16 0.80
CA SER A 44 12.33 -10.37 -0.64
C SER A 44 10.87 -10.55 -1.05
N ASP A 45 10.60 -10.39 -2.34
CA ASP A 45 9.26 -10.66 -2.92
C ASP A 45 8.82 -12.10 -2.66
N VAL A 46 9.75 -13.05 -2.76
CA VAL A 46 9.50 -14.46 -2.44
C VAL A 46 9.20 -14.64 -0.95
N GLY A 47 9.86 -13.91 -0.07
CA GLY A 47 9.60 -13.92 1.36
C GLY A 47 8.18 -13.45 1.70
N LEU A 48 7.71 -12.38 1.07
CA LEU A 48 6.34 -11.89 1.22
C LEU A 48 5.33 -12.91 0.68
N LEU A 49 5.59 -13.47 -0.49
CA LEU A 49 4.72 -14.49 -1.08
C LEU A 49 4.63 -15.74 -0.19
N ASN A 50 5.75 -16.19 0.36
CA ASN A 50 5.77 -17.32 1.30
C ASN A 50 4.98 -17.01 2.58
N ALA A 51 5.00 -15.77 3.06
CA ALA A 51 4.18 -15.35 4.19
C ALA A 51 2.67 -15.54 3.88
N LEU A 52 2.20 -15.13 2.71
CA LEU A 52 0.82 -15.36 2.28
C LEU A 52 0.49 -16.86 2.22
N ARG A 53 1.40 -17.69 1.72
CA ARG A 53 1.20 -19.14 1.65
C ARG A 53 1.14 -19.79 3.04
N ARG A 54 1.94 -19.33 4.00
CA ARG A 54 1.84 -19.77 5.40
C ARG A 54 0.51 -19.39 6.04
N MET A 55 -0.07 -18.25 5.65
CA MET A 55 -1.42 -17.83 6.05
C MET A 55 -2.53 -18.58 5.29
N ARG A 56 -2.18 -19.56 4.47
CA ARG A 56 -3.06 -20.42 3.68
C ARG A 56 -3.78 -19.76 2.49
N TYR A 57 -3.33 -18.58 2.07
CA TYR A 57 -3.81 -18.00 0.83
C TYR A 57 -3.11 -18.63 -0.37
N GLY A 58 -3.88 -19.33 -1.21
CA GLY A 58 -3.38 -19.99 -2.42
C GLY A 58 -2.98 -19.00 -3.52
N ARG A 59 -2.35 -19.53 -4.57
CA ARG A 59 -1.91 -18.71 -5.71
C ARG A 59 -3.06 -18.04 -6.44
N GLU A 60 -4.23 -18.68 -6.45
CA GLU A 60 -5.43 -18.20 -7.11
C GLU A 60 -6.23 -17.21 -6.25
N GLU A 61 -5.94 -17.16 -4.96
CA GLU A 61 -6.65 -16.29 -4.03
C GLU A 61 -5.99 -14.92 -3.88
N MET A 62 -4.66 -14.90 -3.63
CA MET A 62 -3.94 -13.66 -3.42
C MET A 62 -2.45 -13.79 -3.75
N CYS A 63 -1.91 -12.72 -4.33
CA CYS A 63 -0.48 -12.47 -4.44
C CYS A 63 -0.16 -11.08 -3.88
N VAL A 64 1.11 -10.77 -3.69
CA VAL A 64 1.53 -9.46 -3.14
C VAL A 64 1.00 -8.30 -3.97
N HIS A 65 1.10 -8.39 -5.30
CA HIS A 65 0.58 -7.38 -6.20
C HIS A 65 -0.97 -7.32 -6.25
N GLY A 66 -1.63 -8.39 -5.86
CA GLY A 66 -3.09 -8.48 -5.79
C GLY A 66 -3.73 -7.49 -4.83
N PHE A 67 -3.07 -7.14 -3.73
CA PHE A 67 -3.55 -6.10 -2.80
C PHE A 67 -3.68 -4.74 -3.50
N ARG A 68 -2.71 -4.41 -4.33
CA ARG A 68 -2.72 -3.18 -5.11
C ARG A 68 -3.84 -3.18 -6.16
N ALA A 69 -4.00 -4.28 -6.88
CA ALA A 69 -5.04 -4.44 -7.88
C ALA A 69 -6.43 -4.37 -7.25
N MET A 70 -6.63 -5.00 -6.12
CA MET A 70 -7.89 -4.96 -5.35
C MET A 70 -8.23 -3.53 -4.92
N ALA A 71 -7.28 -2.82 -4.31
CA ALA A 71 -7.50 -1.44 -3.88
C ALA A 71 -7.81 -0.53 -5.07
N SER A 72 -7.08 -0.64 -6.17
CA SER A 72 -7.34 0.13 -7.39
C SER A 72 -8.75 -0.09 -7.93
N THR A 73 -9.15 -1.34 -8.05
CA THR A 73 -10.47 -1.71 -8.56
C THR A 73 -11.58 -1.18 -7.67
N LEU A 74 -11.53 -1.48 -6.38
CA LEU A 74 -12.61 -1.12 -5.46
C LEU A 74 -12.72 0.39 -5.23
N LEU A 75 -11.60 1.11 -5.15
CA LEU A 75 -11.61 2.56 -5.03
C LEU A 75 -12.15 3.25 -6.28
N ASN A 76 -11.85 2.73 -7.47
CA ASN A 76 -12.43 3.26 -8.72
C ASN A 76 -13.92 2.92 -8.84
N GLU A 77 -14.34 1.70 -8.51
CA GLU A 77 -15.73 1.25 -8.62
C GLU A 77 -16.67 1.96 -7.65
N CYS A 78 -16.21 2.31 -6.45
CA CYS A 78 -17.06 3.00 -5.48
C CYS A 78 -17.48 4.42 -5.92
N GLY A 79 -16.79 5.02 -6.89
CA GLY A 79 -17.13 6.32 -7.47
C GLY A 79 -16.98 7.53 -6.53
N ARG A 80 -16.40 7.35 -5.34
CA ARG A 80 -16.27 8.41 -4.33
C ARG A 80 -15.00 9.25 -4.49
N TYR A 81 -14.02 8.74 -5.21
CA TYR A 81 -12.70 9.36 -5.36
C TYR A 81 -12.38 9.62 -6.82
N ARG A 82 -11.73 10.72 -7.09
CA ARG A 82 -11.24 11.02 -8.45
C ARG A 82 -10.16 10.02 -8.84
N HIS A 83 -10.19 9.60 -10.09
CA HIS A 83 -9.19 8.67 -10.63
C HIS A 83 -7.75 9.17 -10.43
N ASP A 84 -7.50 10.46 -10.60
CA ASP A 84 -6.17 11.07 -10.41
C ASP A 84 -5.64 10.89 -8.97
N VAL A 85 -6.52 10.94 -7.98
CA VAL A 85 -6.18 10.75 -6.56
C VAL A 85 -5.77 9.29 -6.30
N ILE A 86 -6.51 8.34 -6.86
CA ILE A 86 -6.23 6.91 -6.76
C ILE A 86 -4.88 6.59 -7.44
N GLU A 87 -4.68 7.08 -8.66
CA GLU A 87 -3.43 6.88 -9.39
C GLU A 87 -2.22 7.49 -8.69
N ALA A 88 -2.39 8.68 -8.07
CA ALA A 88 -1.35 9.31 -7.27
C ALA A 88 -0.99 8.48 -6.04
N GLN A 89 -1.98 7.89 -5.36
CA GLN A 89 -1.76 7.00 -4.22
C GLN A 89 -0.99 5.74 -4.62
N LEU A 90 -1.31 5.17 -5.76
CA LEU A 90 -0.68 3.97 -6.27
C LEU A 90 0.66 4.25 -6.96
N ALA A 91 1.07 5.51 -7.07
CA ALA A 91 2.27 5.92 -7.79
C ALA A 91 2.33 5.35 -9.22
N HIS A 92 1.17 5.24 -9.87
CA HIS A 92 1.11 4.88 -11.28
C HIS A 92 1.76 5.99 -12.11
N GLN A 93 2.67 5.59 -12.99
CA GLN A 93 3.27 6.53 -13.92
C GLN A 93 2.25 6.90 -14.99
N GLU A 94 1.99 8.20 -15.14
CA GLU A 94 1.23 8.69 -16.28
C GLU A 94 2.00 8.39 -17.56
N LYS A 95 1.37 7.63 -18.45
CA LYS A 95 1.98 7.24 -19.74
C LYS A 95 2.11 8.43 -20.69
N ASN A 96 1.34 9.48 -20.47
CA ASN A 96 1.40 10.70 -21.26
C ASN A 96 2.46 11.64 -20.68
N ALA A 97 3.56 11.82 -21.38
CA ALA A 97 4.70 12.65 -20.96
C ALA A 97 4.30 14.12 -20.72
N VAL A 98 3.35 14.66 -21.49
CA VAL A 98 2.86 16.03 -21.33
C VAL A 98 2.05 16.15 -20.04
N ARG A 99 1.15 15.22 -19.77
CA ARG A 99 0.36 15.17 -18.53
C ARG A 99 1.23 14.96 -17.31
N ASN A 100 2.24 14.10 -17.41
CA ASN A 100 3.19 13.85 -16.35
C ASN A 100 4.05 15.08 -16.01
N ALA A 101 4.39 15.90 -17.00
CA ALA A 101 5.16 17.14 -16.80
C ALA A 101 4.35 18.19 -16.00
N TYR A 102 3.04 18.22 -16.14
CA TYR A 102 2.15 19.16 -15.45
C TYR A 102 1.59 18.62 -14.13
N ASN A 103 1.55 17.29 -13.94
CA ASN A 103 0.92 16.69 -12.78
C ASN A 103 1.92 16.47 -11.65
N HIS A 104 2.36 17.54 -11.02
CA HIS A 104 3.16 17.50 -9.79
C HIS A 104 2.30 17.40 -8.54
N ALA A 105 0.98 17.46 -8.68
CA ALA A 105 0.06 17.39 -7.57
C ALA A 105 0.09 16.00 -6.94
N GLN A 106 0.34 15.94 -5.65
CA GLN A 106 0.36 14.71 -4.89
C GLN A 106 -1.00 14.39 -4.25
N TYR A 107 -1.94 15.33 -4.29
CA TYR A 107 -3.29 15.20 -3.70
C TYR A 107 -3.27 14.68 -2.26
N LEU A 108 -2.27 15.08 -1.45
CA LEU A 108 -2.07 14.54 -0.11
C LEU A 108 -3.29 14.68 0.81
N PRO A 109 -4.00 15.83 0.88
CA PRO A 109 -5.19 15.94 1.70
C PRO A 109 -6.29 14.95 1.31
N GLU A 110 -6.57 14.81 0.02
CA GLU A 110 -7.58 13.88 -0.50
C GLU A 110 -7.14 12.42 -0.32
N ARG A 111 -5.88 12.12 -0.55
CA ARG A 111 -5.31 10.78 -0.35
C ARG A 111 -5.33 10.37 1.12
N LYS A 112 -5.09 11.30 2.03
CA LYS A 112 -5.17 11.05 3.47
C LYS A 112 -6.58 10.63 3.90
N ILE A 113 -7.59 11.31 3.40
CA ILE A 113 -8.99 10.97 3.64
C ILE A 113 -9.32 9.61 3.03
N MET A 114 -8.98 9.41 1.76
CA MET A 114 -9.23 8.16 1.04
C MET A 114 -8.60 6.95 1.74
N MET A 115 -7.37 7.06 2.19
CA MET A 115 -6.68 5.95 2.86
C MET A 115 -7.25 5.66 4.24
N GLN A 116 -7.75 6.66 4.96
CA GLN A 116 -8.45 6.44 6.22
C GLN A 116 -9.79 5.73 5.99
N GLU A 117 -10.58 6.19 5.04
CA GLU A 117 -11.86 5.55 4.68
C GLU A 117 -11.67 4.13 4.15
N TRP A 118 -10.62 3.89 3.39
CA TRP A 118 -10.26 2.54 2.92
C TRP A 118 -9.97 1.59 4.10
N ALA A 119 -9.20 2.05 5.07
CA ALA A 119 -8.89 1.25 6.26
C ALA A 119 -10.13 1.00 7.13
N ASP A 120 -10.99 1.99 7.28
CA ASP A 120 -12.26 1.87 8.02
C ASP A 120 -13.19 0.86 7.34
N TRP A 121 -13.29 0.91 6.01
CA TRP A 121 -14.06 -0.05 5.24
C TRP A 121 -13.52 -1.48 5.37
N LEU A 122 -12.21 -1.67 5.38
CA LEU A 122 -11.61 -3.00 5.60
C LEU A 122 -11.94 -3.53 7.00
N ASP A 123 -11.95 -2.68 8.02
CA ASP A 123 -12.35 -3.05 9.37
C ASP A 123 -13.84 -3.45 9.44
N GLU A 124 -14.72 -2.74 8.75
CA GLU A 124 -16.14 -3.07 8.63
C GLU A 124 -16.34 -4.44 7.95
N MET A 125 -15.61 -4.71 6.86
CA MET A 125 -15.67 -6.00 6.18
C MET A 125 -15.23 -7.14 7.10
N ARG A 126 -14.15 -6.96 7.81
CA ARG A 126 -13.67 -7.95 8.79
C ARG A 126 -14.70 -8.20 9.91
N ALA A 127 -15.37 -7.17 10.39
CA ALA A 127 -16.39 -7.30 11.41
C ALA A 127 -17.67 -7.99 10.93
N SER A 128 -18.00 -7.88 9.63
CA SER A 128 -19.19 -8.49 9.03
C SER A 128 -19.05 -10.00 8.82
N GLU A 129 -17.83 -10.54 8.82
CA GLU A 129 -17.58 -11.99 8.68
C GLU A 129 -17.65 -12.76 10.02
N ASN A 130 -17.78 -12.08 11.13
CA ASN A 130 -17.96 -12.66 12.46
C ASN A 130 -19.44 -12.61 12.86
#